data_5831f78c833b3c4d8938b06ee2ed0e16
#
_entry.id   5831f78c833b3c4d8938b06ee2ed0e16
#
_cell.length_a   1.000
_cell.length_b   1.000
_cell.length_c   1.000
_cell.angle_alpha   90.00
_cell.angle_beta   90.00
_cell.angle_gamma   90.00
#
_symmetry.space_group_name_H-M   'P 1'
#
loop_
_entity.id
_entity.type
_entity.pdbx_description
1 polymer ?
#
loop_
_entity_poly.entity_id
_entity_poly.type
_entity_poly.pdbx_seq_one_letter_code
_entity_poly.pdbx_strand_id
1 'polypeptide(L)'
;VCACVGNKACPKAAYNTTEFAKKIEDAIFPNDLHVKVALTGCPNDCIKARTHDYGIIGMHKPIYEMDRCVNCQACVKKCKRLSTGALSVENNKIVRDAQKCIGCGECVLNCPTGAWARDEKKYYRLAIMGRSGKKNPKLAEDWILWVDEESIIKIIVNTYKFAKEYIAKDAPGGKEHIGYIVDRTGFM
;
A
#
# COMPACT_ATOMS: atom_id res chain seq x y z
N VAL A 1 -11.86 -7.09 -7.02
CA VAL A 1 -10.88 -6.03 -6.77
C VAL A 1 -11.61 -4.74 -6.49
N CYS A 2 -11.17 -3.92 -5.53
CA CYS A 2 -11.71 -2.58 -5.29
C CYS A 2 -10.58 -1.55 -5.20
N ALA A 3 -10.88 -0.29 -5.55
CA ALA A 3 -9.89 0.77 -5.61
C ALA A 3 -10.46 2.12 -5.13
N CYS A 4 -9.64 2.94 -4.50
CA CYS A 4 -10.01 4.33 -4.22
C CYS A 4 -9.92 5.18 -5.50
N VAL A 5 -10.29 6.45 -5.43
CA VAL A 5 -10.31 7.38 -6.60
C VAL A 5 -8.94 7.64 -7.24
N GLY A 6 -7.83 7.31 -6.54
CA GLY A 6 -6.48 7.46 -7.07
C GLY A 6 -6.08 8.88 -7.44
N ASN A 7 -4.97 9.01 -8.19
CA ASN A 7 -4.40 10.31 -8.55
C ASN A 7 -5.19 11.06 -9.64
N LYS A 8 -6.25 10.47 -10.19
CA LYS A 8 -7.16 11.19 -11.09
C LYS A 8 -7.94 12.30 -10.38
N ALA A 9 -8.22 12.13 -9.08
CA ALA A 9 -9.01 13.08 -8.29
C ALA A 9 -8.40 13.40 -6.92
N CYS A 10 -7.39 12.66 -6.45
CA CYS A 10 -6.80 12.88 -5.14
C CYS A 10 -5.31 13.28 -5.24
N PRO A 11 -4.91 14.49 -4.78
CA PRO A 11 -3.52 14.96 -4.86
C PRO A 11 -2.56 14.18 -3.95
N LYS A 12 -3.08 13.45 -2.96
CA LYS A 12 -2.29 12.60 -2.05
C LYS A 12 -1.96 11.23 -2.65
N ALA A 13 -2.66 10.80 -3.70
CA ALA A 13 -2.45 9.49 -4.28
C ALA A 13 -1.15 9.42 -5.10
N ALA A 14 -0.43 8.32 -4.96
CA ALA A 14 0.83 8.08 -5.64
C ALA A 14 0.64 7.56 -7.07
N TYR A 15 -0.52 6.99 -7.38
CA TYR A 15 -0.76 6.31 -8.65
C TYR A 15 -2.23 6.28 -9.05
N ASN A 16 -2.49 5.86 -10.29
CA ASN A 16 -3.83 5.61 -10.80
C ASN A 16 -4.32 4.24 -10.32
N THR A 17 -5.06 4.23 -9.22
CA THR A 17 -5.56 3.01 -8.57
C THR A 17 -6.52 2.22 -9.46
N THR A 18 -7.35 2.89 -10.25
CA THR A 18 -8.30 2.24 -11.16
C THR A 18 -7.61 1.49 -12.29
N GLU A 19 -6.54 2.08 -12.86
CA GLU A 19 -5.76 1.44 -13.92
C GLU A 19 -5.04 0.20 -13.39
N PHE A 20 -4.43 0.31 -12.21
CA PHE A 20 -3.75 -0.84 -11.60
C PHE A 20 -4.75 -1.93 -11.18
N ALA A 21 -5.90 -1.55 -10.63
CA ALA A 21 -6.96 -2.50 -10.31
C ALA A 21 -7.41 -3.31 -11.55
N LYS A 22 -7.56 -2.64 -12.71
CA LYS A 22 -7.90 -3.30 -13.97
C LYS A 22 -6.81 -4.27 -14.41
N LYS A 23 -5.52 -3.92 -14.33
CA LYS A 23 -4.43 -4.85 -14.65
C LYS A 23 -4.44 -6.10 -13.77
N ILE A 24 -4.74 -5.95 -12.47
CA ILE A 24 -4.88 -7.07 -11.57
C ILE A 24 -6.08 -7.93 -11.96
N GLU A 25 -7.24 -7.32 -12.21
CA GLU A 25 -8.46 -8.01 -12.62
C GLU A 25 -8.23 -8.83 -13.90
N ASP A 26 -7.61 -8.23 -14.91
CA ASP A 26 -7.25 -8.90 -16.17
C ASP A 26 -6.28 -10.08 -15.95
N ALA A 27 -5.35 -9.95 -14.99
CA ALA A 27 -4.36 -10.99 -14.68
C ALA A 27 -4.94 -12.20 -13.94
N ILE A 28 -6.02 -12.02 -13.18
CA ILE A 28 -6.66 -13.08 -12.38
C ILE A 28 -8.02 -13.51 -12.94
N PHE A 29 -8.39 -13.03 -14.13
CA PHE A 29 -9.66 -13.42 -14.77
C PHE A 29 -9.77 -14.95 -14.91
N PRO A 30 -10.93 -15.57 -14.63
CA PRO A 30 -12.27 -14.99 -14.37
C PRO A 30 -12.54 -14.54 -12.91
N ASN A 31 -11.55 -14.49 -12.01
CA ASN A 31 -11.69 -14.10 -10.61
C ASN A 31 -12.74 -14.94 -9.85
N ASP A 32 -12.66 -16.24 -10.04
CA ASP A 32 -13.61 -17.24 -9.52
C ASP A 32 -13.37 -17.63 -8.06
N LEU A 33 -12.22 -17.24 -7.49
CA LEU A 33 -11.85 -17.49 -6.09
C LEU A 33 -12.18 -16.30 -5.19
N HIS A 34 -12.29 -16.56 -3.89
CA HIS A 34 -12.57 -15.53 -2.90
C HIS A 34 -11.30 -14.82 -2.43
N VAL A 35 -10.53 -14.24 -3.38
CA VAL A 35 -9.35 -13.43 -3.11
C VAL A 35 -9.69 -11.96 -3.27
N LYS A 36 -9.80 -11.24 -2.16
CA LYS A 36 -10.16 -9.82 -2.14
C LYS A 36 -8.92 -8.95 -2.19
N VAL A 37 -8.83 -8.11 -3.20
CA VAL A 37 -7.74 -7.15 -3.39
C VAL A 37 -8.27 -5.73 -3.30
N ALA A 38 -7.66 -4.90 -2.48
CA ALA A 38 -8.02 -3.49 -2.34
C ALA A 38 -6.83 -2.57 -2.57
N LEU A 39 -7.01 -1.55 -3.40
CA LEU A 39 -5.97 -0.61 -3.81
C LEU A 39 -6.27 0.80 -3.30
N THR A 40 -5.37 1.34 -2.48
CA THR A 40 -5.45 2.73 -2.01
C THR A 40 -4.26 3.54 -2.49
N GLY A 41 -4.51 4.78 -2.92
CA GLY A 41 -3.50 5.63 -3.54
C GLY A 41 -2.43 6.17 -2.60
N CYS A 42 -2.64 6.12 -1.26
CA CYS A 42 -1.71 6.63 -0.27
C CYS A 42 -1.96 6.02 1.12
N PRO A 43 -1.05 6.20 2.10
CA PRO A 43 -1.17 5.65 3.46
C PRO A 43 -2.37 6.13 4.30
N ASN A 44 -3.18 7.08 3.83
CA ASN A 44 -4.46 7.40 4.50
C ASN A 44 -5.45 6.24 4.49
N ASP A 45 -5.28 5.29 3.57
CA ASP A 45 -6.07 4.07 3.48
C ASP A 45 -7.60 4.29 3.60
N CYS A 46 -8.14 5.23 2.83
CA CYS A 46 -9.52 5.68 2.92
C CYS A 46 -10.56 4.56 2.71
N ILE A 47 -10.23 3.55 1.89
CA ILE A 47 -11.09 2.40 1.61
C ILE A 47 -10.83 1.21 2.53
N LYS A 48 -9.95 1.37 3.54
CA LYS A 48 -9.59 0.31 4.48
C LYS A 48 -9.04 -0.95 3.80
N ALA A 49 -8.06 -0.76 2.92
CA ALA A 49 -7.42 -1.84 2.16
C ALA A 49 -6.90 -2.96 3.08
N ARG A 50 -6.50 -2.63 4.31
CA ARG A 50 -6.06 -3.60 5.31
C ARG A 50 -7.15 -4.56 5.83
N THR A 51 -8.39 -4.39 5.43
CA THR A 51 -9.48 -5.34 5.75
C THR A 51 -9.73 -6.38 4.65
N HIS A 52 -8.83 -6.45 3.66
CA HIS A 52 -8.90 -7.35 2.51
C HIS A 52 -7.73 -8.34 2.54
N ASP A 53 -7.84 -9.44 1.79
CA ASP A 53 -6.77 -10.46 1.70
C ASP A 53 -5.46 -9.83 1.22
N TYR A 54 -5.54 -8.87 0.29
CA TYR A 54 -4.46 -8.02 -0.16
C TYR A 54 -4.82 -6.55 -0.07
N GLY A 55 -4.02 -5.79 0.66
CA GLY A 55 -4.06 -4.32 0.70
C GLY A 55 -2.85 -3.74 -0.03
N ILE A 56 -3.08 -3.05 -1.16
CA ILE A 56 -2.05 -2.39 -1.95
C ILE A 56 -2.11 -0.89 -1.66
N ILE A 57 -1.11 -0.39 -0.96
CA ILE A 57 -1.08 1.00 -0.48
C ILE A 57 0.02 1.76 -1.20
N GLY A 58 -0.33 2.78 -1.97
CA GLY A 58 0.63 3.62 -2.68
C GLY A 58 1.57 4.37 -1.74
N MET A 59 2.84 4.46 -2.12
CA MET A 59 3.87 5.14 -1.37
C MET A 59 4.62 6.13 -2.26
N HIS A 60 4.95 7.30 -1.72
CA HIS A 60 5.85 8.25 -2.34
C HIS A 60 7.24 8.11 -1.73
N LYS A 61 8.25 7.86 -2.56
CA LYS A 61 9.64 8.00 -2.13
C LYS A 61 10.03 9.47 -2.29
N PRO A 62 10.24 10.20 -1.19
CA PRO A 62 10.60 11.61 -1.28
C PRO A 62 12.06 11.77 -1.66
N ILE A 63 12.34 12.65 -2.63
CA ILE A 63 13.67 13.10 -3.03
C ILE A 63 13.88 14.49 -2.46
N TYR A 64 15.03 14.73 -1.84
CA TYR A 64 15.36 15.99 -1.18
C TYR A 64 16.47 16.72 -1.93
N GLU A 65 16.15 17.94 -2.38
CA GLU A 65 17.09 18.88 -3.02
C GLU A 65 17.50 19.96 -2.00
N MET A 66 18.67 19.80 -1.42
CA MET A 66 19.14 20.65 -0.33
C MET A 66 19.31 22.12 -0.74
N ASP A 67 19.73 22.37 -1.96
CA ASP A 67 20.00 23.74 -2.46
C ASP A 67 18.73 24.60 -2.56
N ARG A 68 17.56 23.96 -2.68
CA ARG A 68 16.25 24.62 -2.70
C ARG A 68 15.67 24.81 -1.29
N CYS A 69 16.31 24.26 -0.28
CA CYS A 69 15.77 24.26 1.09
C CYS A 69 16.17 25.53 1.84
N VAL A 70 15.17 26.30 2.28
CA VAL A 70 15.34 27.50 3.14
C VAL A 70 15.21 27.19 4.64
N ASN A 71 15.25 25.93 5.03
CA ASN A 71 15.16 25.45 6.42
C ASN A 71 13.95 25.97 7.22
N CYS A 72 12.81 26.18 6.56
CA CYS A 72 11.58 26.66 7.21
C CYS A 72 10.91 25.62 8.11
N GLN A 73 11.35 24.38 8.07
CA GLN A 73 10.88 23.23 8.87
C GLN A 73 9.39 22.87 8.71
N ALA A 74 8.68 23.41 7.71
CA ALA A 74 7.28 23.10 7.46
C ALA A 74 7.04 21.59 7.26
N CYS A 75 7.92 20.92 6.51
CA CYS A 75 7.88 19.47 6.28
C CYS A 75 8.06 18.68 7.58
N VAL A 76 8.97 19.08 8.47
CA VAL A 76 9.20 18.43 9.77
C VAL A 76 7.97 18.53 10.66
N LYS A 77 7.41 19.75 10.80
CA LYS A 77 6.19 20.00 11.59
C LYS A 77 5.00 19.16 11.06
N LYS A 78 4.84 19.11 9.73
CA LYS A 78 3.78 18.31 9.10
C LYS A 78 4.01 16.81 9.30
N CYS A 79 5.24 16.33 9.13
CA CYS A 79 5.58 14.93 9.34
C CYS A 79 5.28 14.47 10.77
N LYS A 80 5.65 15.27 11.78
CA LYS A 80 5.33 14.98 13.20
C LYS A 80 3.83 14.96 13.48
N ARG A 81 3.07 15.89 12.89
CA ARG A 81 1.64 16.04 13.17
C ARG A 81 0.75 15.05 12.43
N LEU A 82 1.07 14.75 11.16
CA LEU A 82 0.19 13.99 10.26
C LEU A 82 0.72 12.60 9.89
N SER A 83 1.93 12.25 10.32
CA SER A 83 2.59 11.02 9.94
C SER A 83 3.40 10.44 11.11
N THR A 84 4.55 9.85 10.82
CA THR A 84 5.38 9.11 11.78
C THR A 84 6.49 9.94 12.43
N GLY A 85 6.67 11.20 12.05
CA GLY A 85 7.78 12.02 12.53
C GLY A 85 9.14 11.59 11.98
N ALA A 86 9.16 10.99 10.78
CA ALA A 86 10.37 10.52 10.12
C ALA A 86 11.34 11.63 9.67
N LEU A 87 10.96 12.92 9.79
CA LEU A 87 11.81 14.04 9.45
C LEU A 87 12.30 14.76 10.71
N SER A 88 13.60 15.04 10.76
CA SER A 88 14.28 15.81 11.81
C SER A 88 15.14 16.91 11.21
N VAL A 89 15.66 17.78 12.05
CA VAL A 89 16.66 18.79 11.68
C VAL A 89 17.97 18.44 12.37
N GLU A 90 19.02 18.25 11.60
CA GLU A 90 20.37 17.98 12.07
C GLU A 90 21.34 18.91 11.35
N ASN A 91 22.16 19.65 12.09
CA ASN A 91 23.14 20.60 11.52
C ASN A 91 22.53 21.53 10.46
N ASN A 92 21.37 22.12 10.75
CA ASN A 92 20.60 22.99 9.82
C ASN A 92 20.14 22.31 8.52
N LYS A 93 20.15 20.99 8.45
CA LYS A 93 19.68 20.20 7.30
C LYS A 93 18.49 19.34 7.69
N ILE A 94 17.61 19.10 6.74
CA ILE A 94 16.49 18.17 6.97
C ILE A 94 16.99 16.74 6.70
N VAL A 95 16.86 15.88 7.69
CA VAL A 95 17.24 14.47 7.61
C VAL A 95 15.97 13.62 7.64
N ARG A 96 15.97 12.55 6.84
CA ARG A 96 14.87 11.58 6.76
C ARG A 96 15.29 10.23 7.30
N ASP A 97 14.61 9.78 8.33
CA ASP A 97 14.67 8.39 8.78
C ASP A 97 13.86 7.51 7.79
N ALA A 98 14.58 6.70 7.02
CA ALA A 98 13.98 5.84 6.00
C ALA A 98 13.12 4.73 6.60
N GLN A 99 13.41 4.26 7.82
CA GLN A 99 12.69 3.19 8.49
C GLN A 99 11.34 3.68 9.03
N LYS A 100 11.29 4.90 9.53
CA LYS A 100 10.05 5.53 10.00
C LYS A 100 9.18 6.08 8.87
N CYS A 101 9.75 6.29 7.68
CA CYS A 101 9.03 6.93 6.57
C CYS A 101 8.03 5.99 5.92
N ILE A 102 6.75 6.29 6.04
CA ILE A 102 5.64 5.52 5.43
C ILE A 102 5.27 5.96 4.00
N GLY A 103 6.04 6.86 3.39
CA GLY A 103 5.79 7.31 2.02
C GLY A 103 4.49 8.08 1.82
N CYS A 104 4.02 8.84 2.81
CA CYS A 104 2.76 9.59 2.73
C CYS A 104 2.80 10.82 1.82
N GLY A 105 3.98 11.33 1.45
CA GLY A 105 4.15 12.48 0.58
C GLY A 105 3.84 13.85 1.21
N GLU A 106 3.53 13.94 2.50
CA GLU A 106 3.21 15.21 3.17
C GLU A 106 4.37 16.22 3.12
N CYS A 107 5.61 15.76 3.13
CA CYS A 107 6.78 16.62 2.98
C CYS A 107 6.81 17.31 1.60
N VAL A 108 6.44 16.62 0.56
CA VAL A 108 6.36 17.14 -0.82
C VAL A 108 5.23 18.15 -0.95
N LEU A 109 4.03 17.79 -0.47
CA LEU A 109 2.83 18.62 -0.58
C LEU A 109 2.92 19.94 0.21
N ASN A 110 3.75 19.98 1.27
CA ASN A 110 3.84 21.13 2.17
C ASN A 110 5.18 21.87 2.09
N CYS A 111 6.03 21.55 1.11
CA CYS A 111 7.28 22.28 0.90
C CYS A 111 7.06 23.55 0.07
N PRO A 112 7.22 24.76 0.64
CA PRO A 112 6.93 26.00 -0.07
C PRO A 112 7.93 26.30 -1.20
N THR A 113 9.16 25.75 -1.11
CA THR A 113 10.23 25.97 -2.10
C THR A 113 10.38 24.81 -3.08
N GLY A 114 9.56 23.74 -2.93
CA GLY A 114 9.69 22.54 -3.75
C GLY A 114 11.03 21.79 -3.55
N ALA A 115 11.68 21.96 -2.38
CA ALA A 115 12.90 21.20 -2.05
C ALA A 115 12.65 19.70 -1.86
N TRP A 116 11.39 19.29 -1.71
CA TRP A 116 10.98 17.89 -1.74
C TRP A 116 10.24 17.60 -3.03
N ALA A 117 10.70 16.60 -3.76
CA ALA A 117 10.06 16.06 -4.96
C ALA A 117 9.60 14.61 -4.73
N ARG A 118 8.77 14.09 -5.63
CA ARG A 118 8.39 12.68 -5.69
C ARG A 118 9.33 11.96 -6.65
N ASP A 119 9.76 10.76 -6.28
CA ASP A 119 10.40 9.85 -7.21
C ASP A 119 9.44 9.53 -8.38
N GLU A 120 9.93 9.46 -9.59
CA GLU A 120 9.14 9.08 -10.78
C GLU A 120 8.69 7.62 -10.69
N LYS A 121 9.50 6.77 -10.05
CA LYS A 121 9.16 5.37 -9.84
C LYS A 121 8.05 5.24 -8.80
N LYS A 122 7.05 4.44 -9.13
CA LYS A 122 5.93 4.12 -8.24
C LYS A 122 6.33 3.00 -7.29
N TYR A 123 6.00 3.19 -6.03
CA TYR A 123 6.24 2.21 -4.99
C TYR A 123 4.96 1.91 -4.22
N TYR A 124 4.90 0.71 -3.70
CA TYR A 124 3.74 0.23 -2.97
C TYR A 124 4.16 -0.46 -1.68
N ARG A 125 3.25 -0.43 -0.73
CA ARG A 125 3.24 -1.31 0.43
C ARG A 125 2.22 -2.39 0.17
N LEU A 126 2.63 -3.63 0.31
CA LEU A 126 1.75 -4.78 0.22
C LEU A 126 1.46 -5.30 1.63
N ALA A 127 0.20 -5.22 2.04
CA ALA A 127 -0.30 -5.83 3.26
C ALA A 127 -1.13 -7.07 2.90
N ILE A 128 -1.04 -8.12 3.71
CA ILE A 128 -1.65 -9.41 3.42
C ILE A 128 -2.46 -9.97 4.59
N MET A 129 -3.36 -10.90 4.28
CA MET A 129 -4.17 -11.69 5.22
C MET A 129 -5.18 -10.89 6.05
N GLY A 130 -5.58 -9.72 5.56
CA GLY A 130 -6.73 -9.03 6.14
C GLY A 130 -8.03 -9.72 5.78
N ARG A 131 -8.97 -9.67 6.70
CA ARG A 131 -10.34 -10.15 6.49
C ARG A 131 -11.33 -9.37 7.32
N SER A 132 -12.46 -9.06 6.74
CA SER A 132 -13.61 -8.47 7.42
C SER A 132 -14.74 -9.47 7.43
N GLY A 133 -15.50 -9.54 8.52
CA GLY A 133 -16.62 -10.46 8.64
C GLY A 133 -17.05 -10.66 10.08
N LYS A 134 -18.11 -11.45 10.30
CA LYS A 134 -18.67 -11.69 11.63
C LYS A 134 -17.74 -12.59 12.48
N LYS A 135 -17.01 -13.52 11.84
CA LYS A 135 -16.10 -14.46 12.52
C LYS A 135 -14.67 -14.05 12.26
N ASN A 136 -13.86 -13.95 13.31
CA ASN A 136 -12.41 -13.73 13.27
C ASN A 136 -11.94 -12.61 12.31
N PRO A 137 -12.41 -11.37 12.46
CA PRO A 137 -11.88 -10.24 11.68
C PRO A 137 -10.40 -10.05 12.00
N LYS A 138 -9.58 -9.79 10.97
CA LYS A 138 -8.14 -9.54 11.13
C LYS A 138 -7.74 -8.40 10.20
N LEU A 139 -6.92 -7.48 10.67
CA LEU A 139 -6.27 -6.49 9.81
C LEU A 139 -5.08 -7.14 9.10
N ALA A 140 -4.90 -6.80 7.82
CA ALA A 140 -3.73 -7.20 7.06
C ALA A 140 -2.45 -6.65 7.68
N GLU A 141 -1.43 -7.48 7.72
CA GLU A 141 -0.09 -7.13 8.18
C GLU A 141 0.76 -6.64 7.01
N ASP A 142 1.65 -5.67 7.26
CA ASP A 142 2.60 -5.22 6.27
C ASP A 142 3.60 -6.34 5.99
N TRP A 143 3.66 -6.77 4.74
CA TRP A 143 4.51 -7.87 4.31
C TRP A 143 5.73 -7.36 3.52
N ILE A 144 5.48 -6.57 2.46
CA ILE A 144 6.55 -6.02 1.64
C ILE A 144 6.38 -4.51 1.54
N LEU A 145 7.45 -3.79 1.80
CA LEU A 145 7.53 -2.33 1.63
C LEU A 145 8.34 -2.00 0.38
N TRP A 146 7.98 -0.91 -0.29
CA TRP A 146 8.67 -0.39 -1.46
C TRP A 146 8.70 -1.36 -2.65
N VAL A 147 7.68 -2.20 -2.78
CA VAL A 147 7.51 -3.16 -3.88
C VAL A 147 7.02 -2.44 -5.15
N ASP A 148 7.37 -2.99 -6.31
CA ASP A 148 6.88 -2.52 -7.61
C ASP A 148 5.60 -3.22 -8.07
N GLU A 149 4.98 -2.69 -9.12
CA GLU A 149 3.70 -3.15 -9.66
C GLU A 149 3.76 -4.57 -10.22
N GLU A 150 4.84 -4.88 -10.94
CA GLU A 150 5.01 -6.18 -11.60
C GLU A 150 5.14 -7.31 -10.56
N SER A 151 5.92 -7.08 -9.53
CA SER A 151 6.07 -8.03 -8.40
C SER A 151 4.74 -8.29 -7.69
N ILE A 152 3.92 -7.24 -7.47
CA ILE A 152 2.60 -7.40 -6.86
C ILE A 152 1.69 -8.28 -7.73
N ILE A 153 1.65 -8.04 -9.04
CA ILE A 153 0.84 -8.85 -9.97
C ILE A 153 1.28 -10.31 -9.91
N LYS A 154 2.59 -10.59 -9.97
CA LYS A 154 3.13 -11.95 -9.87
C LYS A 154 2.73 -12.64 -8.56
N ILE A 155 2.80 -11.92 -7.43
CA ILE A 155 2.40 -12.43 -6.12
C ILE A 155 0.92 -12.81 -6.14
N ILE A 156 0.03 -11.93 -6.62
CA ILE A 156 -1.41 -12.19 -6.66
C ILE A 156 -1.74 -13.37 -7.56
N VAL A 157 -1.15 -13.45 -8.75
CA VAL A 157 -1.34 -14.58 -9.67
C VAL A 157 -0.89 -15.91 -9.05
N ASN A 158 0.26 -15.91 -8.36
CA ASN A 158 0.74 -17.10 -7.67
C ASN A 158 -0.16 -17.48 -6.49
N THR A 159 -0.71 -16.50 -5.79
CA THR A 159 -1.69 -16.73 -4.72
C THR A 159 -2.97 -17.37 -5.25
N TYR A 160 -3.41 -16.99 -6.44
CA TYR A 160 -4.54 -17.64 -7.09
C TYR A 160 -4.29 -19.13 -7.35
N LYS A 161 -3.09 -19.49 -7.83
CA LYS A 161 -2.68 -20.88 -8.01
C LYS A 161 -2.67 -21.62 -6.68
N PHE A 162 -2.07 -21.03 -5.65
CA PHE A 162 -2.04 -21.56 -4.29
C PHE A 162 -3.45 -21.77 -3.73
N ALA A 163 -4.31 -20.76 -3.81
CA ALA A 163 -5.69 -20.88 -3.34
C ALA A 163 -6.44 -22.02 -4.04
N LYS A 164 -6.27 -22.15 -5.34
CA LYS A 164 -6.91 -23.19 -6.14
C LYS A 164 -6.48 -24.60 -5.73
N GLU A 165 -5.22 -24.77 -5.32
CA GLU A 165 -4.66 -26.04 -4.87
C GLU A 165 -5.07 -26.40 -3.44
N TYR A 166 -5.11 -25.40 -2.55
CA TYR A 166 -5.25 -25.65 -1.10
C TYR A 166 -6.61 -25.26 -0.52
N ILE A 167 -7.56 -24.80 -1.31
CA ILE A 167 -8.93 -24.52 -0.83
C ILE A 167 -9.57 -25.77 -0.22
N ALA A 168 -10.27 -25.62 0.91
CA ALA A 168 -10.92 -26.73 1.56
C ALA A 168 -12.03 -27.32 0.66
N LYS A 169 -12.11 -28.66 0.57
CA LYS A 169 -13.10 -29.35 -0.27
C LYS A 169 -14.55 -29.07 0.16
N ASP A 170 -14.73 -28.78 1.46
CA ASP A 170 -16.00 -28.44 2.10
C ASP A 170 -16.20 -26.93 2.27
N ALA A 171 -15.35 -26.10 1.65
CA ALA A 171 -15.48 -24.64 1.73
C ALA A 171 -16.85 -24.19 1.21
N PRO A 172 -17.60 -23.35 1.96
CA PRO A 172 -18.91 -22.88 1.55
C PRO A 172 -18.90 -22.22 0.18
N GLY A 173 -19.64 -22.80 -0.79
CA GLY A 173 -19.67 -22.32 -2.17
C GLY A 173 -18.33 -22.40 -2.90
N GLY A 174 -17.41 -23.27 -2.45
CA GLY A 174 -16.08 -23.42 -3.04
C GLY A 174 -15.18 -22.20 -2.84
N LYS A 175 -15.43 -21.36 -1.81
CA LYS A 175 -14.74 -20.10 -1.59
C LYS A 175 -14.19 -20.01 -0.17
N GLU A 176 -12.91 -19.73 -0.06
CA GLU A 176 -12.20 -19.56 1.22
C GLU A 176 -11.26 -18.36 1.14
N HIS A 177 -11.21 -17.53 2.18
CA HIS A 177 -10.23 -16.44 2.28
C HIS A 177 -8.81 -17.00 2.42
N ILE A 178 -7.84 -16.32 1.81
CA ILE A 178 -6.42 -16.71 1.86
C ILE A 178 -5.93 -16.87 3.30
N GLY A 179 -6.31 -15.96 4.20
CA GLY A 179 -5.92 -16.05 5.61
C GLY A 179 -6.40 -17.32 6.30
N TYR A 180 -7.57 -17.87 5.93
CA TYR A 180 -8.03 -19.15 6.48
C TYR A 180 -7.27 -20.34 5.89
N ILE A 181 -6.95 -20.29 4.59
CA ILE A 181 -6.13 -21.34 3.95
C ILE A 181 -4.77 -21.41 4.62
N VAL A 182 -4.12 -20.26 4.83
CA VAL A 182 -2.80 -20.18 5.49
C VAL A 182 -2.87 -20.62 6.95
N ASP A 183 -3.85 -20.13 7.72
CA ASP A 183 -4.03 -20.50 9.13
C ASP A 183 -4.21 -22.05 9.27
N ARG A 184 -4.89 -22.70 8.32
CA ARG A 184 -5.17 -24.14 8.32
C ARG A 184 -4.00 -24.99 7.81
N THR A 185 -3.27 -24.50 6.80
CA THR A 185 -2.18 -25.25 6.17
C THR A 185 -0.81 -25.05 6.82
N GLY A 186 -0.67 -23.99 7.63
CA GLY A 186 0.58 -23.65 8.29
C GLY A 186 1.67 -23.09 7.36
N PHE A 187 1.31 -22.62 6.17
CA PHE A 187 2.25 -22.02 5.22
C PHE A 187 2.62 -20.56 5.63
N MET A 188 3.27 -20.41 6.78
CA MET A 188 3.96 -19.16 7.14
C MET A 188 5.15 -19.43 8.04
#